data_f40a4fb7fb1c8ebcf6b4a1e34cac7578
#
_entry.id   f40a4fb7fb1c8ebcf6b4a1e34cac7578
#
_cell.length_a   1.000
_cell.length_b   1.000
_cell.length_c   1.000
_cell.angle_alpha   90.00
_cell.angle_beta   90.00
_cell.angle_gamma   90.00
#
_symmetry.space_group_name_H-M   'P 1'
#
loop_
_entity.id
_entity.type
_entity.pdbx_description
1 polymer ?
#
loop_
_entity_poly.entity_id
_entity_poly.type
_entity_poly.pdbx_seq_one_letter_code
_entity_poly.pdbx_strand_id
1 'polypeptide(L)'
;MKKRLLFSGAGGSIFPYMFQILEKEYDVYAMDSDPKITLLYKNEKIFTVPDVLDDNFEIVISNIIEKNKIDFYIAGIDEELLIASKIAKKTSIKTLSPDEIFIEFCLDKFALMDILMKNNISTIPTLMGKNYKDNFEYPIFLKPNVGRGSRGIRKIDSLNQYEAYFILEEYSKEEVLIQPYIGGDEY
;
A
#
# COMPACT_ATOMS: atom_id res chain seq x y z
N MET A 1 14.75 16.60 -24.65
CA MET A 1 15.12 15.37 -23.90
C MET A 1 13.91 15.00 -23.08
N LYS A 2 13.51 13.71 -23.05
CA LYS A 2 12.40 13.25 -22.21
C LYS A 2 12.77 13.40 -20.74
N LYS A 3 11.80 13.73 -19.91
CA LYS A 3 11.95 13.69 -18.45
C LYS A 3 12.09 12.25 -17.97
N ARG A 4 12.88 12.04 -16.90
CA ARG A 4 13.14 10.71 -16.32
C ARG A 4 12.19 10.43 -15.18
N LEU A 5 11.53 9.28 -15.27
CA LEU A 5 10.51 8.85 -14.32
C LEU A 5 10.92 7.51 -13.72
N LEU A 6 10.96 7.42 -12.39
CA LEU A 6 11.12 6.18 -11.65
C LEU A 6 9.75 5.68 -11.19
N PHE A 7 9.41 4.45 -11.55
CA PHE A 7 8.16 3.77 -11.17
C PHE A 7 8.48 2.58 -10.27
N SER A 8 7.84 2.48 -9.11
CA SER A 8 7.98 1.31 -8.23
C SER A 8 6.84 0.31 -8.39
N GLY A 9 7.03 -0.90 -7.88
CA GLY A 9 6.06 -1.98 -8.02
C GLY A 9 6.03 -2.58 -9.44
N ALA A 10 7.18 -2.63 -10.09
CA ALA A 10 7.32 -3.10 -11.48
C ALA A 10 7.02 -4.60 -11.68
N GLY A 11 6.95 -5.39 -10.59
CA GLY A 11 6.46 -6.77 -10.59
C GLY A 11 4.95 -6.90 -10.61
N GLY A 12 4.22 -5.80 -10.38
CA GLY A 12 2.75 -5.79 -10.38
C GLY A 12 2.15 -5.94 -11.78
N SER A 13 0.93 -6.49 -11.83
CA SER A 13 0.21 -6.78 -13.09
C SER A 13 -0.10 -5.53 -13.92
N ILE A 14 -0.20 -4.36 -13.30
CA ILE A 14 -0.50 -3.11 -13.99
C ILE A 14 0.73 -2.49 -14.68
N PHE A 15 1.94 -2.81 -14.22
CA PHE A 15 3.16 -2.16 -14.69
C PHE A 15 3.38 -2.27 -16.19
N PRO A 16 3.18 -3.43 -16.89
CA PRO A 16 3.39 -3.52 -18.33
C PRO A 16 2.55 -2.52 -19.14
N TYR A 17 1.31 -2.28 -18.71
CA TYR A 17 0.42 -1.31 -19.33
C TYR A 17 0.85 0.13 -19.05
N MET A 18 1.18 0.41 -17.78
CA MET A 18 1.69 1.72 -17.38
C MET A 18 2.99 2.05 -18.10
N PHE A 19 3.89 1.09 -18.24
CA PHE A 19 5.14 1.26 -18.96
C PHE A 19 4.91 1.67 -20.40
N GLN A 20 4.04 0.95 -21.14
CA GLN A 20 3.69 1.27 -22.54
C GLN A 20 3.10 2.68 -22.73
N ILE A 21 2.39 3.19 -21.73
CA ILE A 21 1.82 4.53 -21.77
C ILE A 21 2.90 5.56 -21.46
N LEU A 22 3.65 5.35 -20.40
CA LEU A 22 4.62 6.31 -19.86
C LEU A 22 5.84 6.46 -20.78
N GLU A 23 6.32 5.38 -21.42
CA GLU A 23 7.51 5.42 -22.29
C GLU A 23 7.33 6.32 -23.52
N LYS A 24 6.09 6.64 -23.90
CA LYS A 24 5.80 7.57 -25.00
C LYS A 24 6.31 8.97 -24.70
N GLU A 25 6.17 9.43 -23.43
CA GLU A 25 6.46 10.80 -23.00
C GLU A 25 7.69 10.89 -22.09
N TYR A 26 8.01 9.83 -21.36
CA TYR A 26 9.07 9.78 -20.35
C TYR A 26 10.17 8.79 -20.74
N ASP A 27 11.34 9.02 -20.17
CA ASP A 27 12.42 8.04 -20.08
C ASP A 27 12.21 7.24 -18.78
N VAL A 28 11.61 6.03 -18.90
CA VAL A 28 11.10 5.28 -17.75
C VAL A 28 12.17 4.39 -17.15
N TYR A 29 12.36 4.54 -15.87
CA TYR A 29 13.09 3.68 -14.95
C TYR A 29 12.09 2.96 -14.05
N ALA A 30 12.39 1.74 -13.61
CA ALA A 30 11.48 1.00 -12.76
C ALA A 30 12.21 0.21 -11.68
N MET A 31 11.50 -0.12 -10.60
CA MET A 31 12.07 -0.90 -9.50
C MET A 31 11.04 -1.80 -8.83
N ASP A 32 11.54 -2.87 -8.22
CA ASP A 32 10.76 -3.81 -7.42
C ASP A 32 11.67 -4.52 -6.42
N SER A 33 11.11 -5.04 -5.34
CA SER A 33 11.84 -5.87 -4.37
C SER A 33 12.00 -7.32 -4.84
N ASP A 34 11.15 -7.81 -5.77
CA ASP A 34 11.31 -9.14 -6.34
C ASP A 34 12.47 -9.15 -7.37
N PRO A 35 13.56 -9.89 -7.12
CA PRO A 35 14.70 -9.94 -8.02
C PRO A 35 14.35 -10.53 -9.40
N LYS A 36 13.23 -11.24 -9.54
CA LYS A 36 12.76 -11.77 -10.82
C LYS A 36 12.41 -10.67 -11.83
N ILE A 37 12.17 -9.43 -11.35
CA ILE A 37 11.84 -8.31 -12.23
C ILE A 37 12.93 -8.06 -13.28
N THR A 38 14.20 -8.17 -12.91
CA THR A 38 15.33 -8.00 -13.84
C THR A 38 15.45 -9.13 -14.86
N LEU A 39 14.83 -10.28 -14.57
CA LEU A 39 14.73 -11.41 -15.52
C LEU A 39 13.59 -11.21 -16.51
N LEU A 40 12.48 -10.62 -16.05
CA LEU A 40 11.31 -10.33 -16.89
C LEU A 40 11.59 -9.18 -17.87
N TYR A 41 12.23 -8.15 -17.36
CA TYR A 41 12.56 -6.95 -18.14
C TYR A 41 14.08 -6.82 -18.25
N LYS A 42 14.69 -7.38 -19.29
CA LYS A 42 16.13 -7.29 -19.57
C LYS A 42 16.53 -5.86 -19.97
N ASN A 43 16.47 -4.94 -19.00
CA ASN A 43 16.70 -3.53 -19.21
C ASN A 43 17.53 -2.95 -18.05
N GLU A 44 18.61 -2.22 -18.38
CA GLU A 44 19.49 -1.56 -17.40
C GLU A 44 18.82 -0.47 -16.54
N LYS A 45 17.60 -0.07 -16.91
CA LYS A 45 16.79 0.91 -16.18
C LYS A 45 15.84 0.26 -15.17
N ILE A 46 15.96 -1.05 -14.96
CA ILE A 46 15.14 -1.79 -14.01
C ILE A 46 16.03 -2.27 -12.86
N PHE A 47 15.64 -1.91 -11.64
CA PHE A 47 16.43 -2.15 -10.45
C PHE A 47 15.72 -3.11 -9.50
N THR A 48 16.47 -4.07 -8.94
CA THR A 48 16.04 -4.74 -7.72
C THR A 48 16.44 -3.88 -6.54
N VAL A 49 15.50 -3.62 -5.65
CA VAL A 49 15.67 -2.78 -4.45
C VAL A 49 15.30 -3.58 -3.19
N PRO A 50 15.71 -3.18 -1.99
CA PRO A 50 15.22 -3.79 -0.76
C PRO A 50 13.70 -3.70 -0.64
N ASP A 51 13.09 -4.49 0.26
CA ASP A 51 11.70 -4.28 0.64
C ASP A 51 11.52 -2.90 1.29
N VAL A 52 10.34 -2.31 1.14
CA VAL A 52 10.03 -0.97 1.68
C VAL A 52 10.20 -0.88 3.19
N LEU A 53 10.10 -1.99 3.90
CA LEU A 53 10.30 -2.08 5.36
C LEU A 53 11.77 -2.21 5.76
N ASP A 54 12.70 -2.35 4.81
CA ASP A 54 14.14 -2.40 5.08
C ASP A 54 14.67 -0.98 5.37
N ASP A 55 15.46 -0.84 6.43
CA ASP A 55 16.05 0.44 6.86
C ASP A 55 16.90 1.12 5.77
N ASN A 56 17.42 0.35 4.80
CA ASN A 56 18.21 0.87 3.69
C ASN A 56 17.37 1.33 2.50
N PHE A 57 16.06 1.09 2.49
CA PHE A 57 15.20 1.38 1.33
C PHE A 57 15.32 2.83 0.88
N GLU A 58 15.11 3.81 1.79
CA GLU A 58 15.18 5.24 1.46
C GLU A 58 16.55 5.63 0.87
N ILE A 59 17.63 5.08 1.42
CA ILE A 59 19.01 5.34 0.97
C ILE A 59 19.23 4.82 -0.45
N VAL A 60 18.80 3.58 -0.71
CA VAL A 60 18.95 2.95 -2.03
C VAL A 60 18.17 3.73 -3.10
N ILE A 61 16.92 4.10 -2.80
CA ILE A 61 16.08 4.86 -3.73
C ILE A 61 16.67 6.24 -3.99
N SER A 62 17.12 6.95 -2.95
CA SER A 62 17.78 8.25 -3.10
C SER A 62 19.01 8.18 -4.01
N ASN A 63 19.84 7.13 -3.87
CA ASN A 63 21.00 6.92 -4.73
C ASN A 63 20.60 6.64 -6.20
N ILE A 64 19.54 5.86 -6.43
CA ILE A 64 19.01 5.62 -7.79
C ILE A 64 18.55 6.93 -8.42
N ILE A 65 17.81 7.73 -7.67
CA ILE A 65 17.29 9.03 -8.09
C ILE A 65 18.43 9.96 -8.49
N GLU A 66 19.42 10.12 -7.63
CA GLU A 66 20.56 11.03 -7.86
C GLU A 66 21.41 10.56 -9.05
N LYS A 67 21.86 9.30 -9.03
CA LYS A 67 22.72 8.74 -10.06
C LYS A 67 22.09 8.81 -11.46
N ASN A 68 20.78 8.57 -11.55
CA ASN A 68 20.07 8.55 -12.82
C ASN A 68 19.39 9.88 -13.13
N LYS A 69 19.54 10.91 -12.30
CA LYS A 69 18.94 12.24 -12.48
C LYS A 69 17.43 12.13 -12.75
N ILE A 70 16.73 11.41 -11.89
CA ILE A 70 15.29 11.21 -11.98
C ILE A 70 14.56 12.53 -11.70
N ASP A 71 13.59 12.87 -12.54
CA ASP A 71 12.74 14.08 -12.39
C ASP A 71 11.46 13.78 -11.60
N PHE A 72 10.92 12.55 -11.76
CA PHE A 72 9.65 12.11 -11.14
C PHE A 72 9.80 10.76 -10.49
N TYR A 73 9.19 10.61 -9.31
CA TYR A 73 9.06 9.33 -8.63
C TYR A 73 7.59 9.01 -8.41
N ILE A 74 7.12 7.89 -8.97
CA ILE A 74 5.77 7.36 -8.76
C ILE A 74 5.90 6.14 -7.87
N ALA A 75 5.43 6.26 -6.63
CA ALA A 75 5.29 5.16 -5.69
C ALA A 75 4.10 4.29 -6.13
N GLY A 76 4.37 3.03 -6.48
CA GLY A 76 3.36 2.04 -6.88
C GLY A 76 2.87 1.17 -5.72
N ILE A 77 3.36 1.42 -4.51
CA ILE A 77 3.07 0.67 -3.29
C ILE A 77 2.69 1.67 -2.19
N ASP A 78 1.63 1.40 -1.45
CA ASP A 78 1.06 2.34 -0.47
C ASP A 78 2.08 2.76 0.60
N GLU A 79 2.88 1.83 1.10
CA GLU A 79 3.88 2.09 2.14
C GLU A 79 5.04 2.98 1.65
N GLU A 80 5.28 3.05 0.34
CA GLU A 80 6.31 3.92 -0.24
C GLU A 80 5.87 5.39 -0.30
N LEU A 81 4.57 5.68 -0.24
CA LEU A 81 4.05 7.05 -0.41
C LEU A 81 4.67 8.04 0.59
N LEU A 82 4.82 7.64 1.85
CA LEU A 82 5.47 8.48 2.87
C LEU A 82 6.95 8.70 2.56
N ILE A 83 7.66 7.68 2.10
CA ILE A 83 9.08 7.77 1.75
C ILE A 83 9.25 8.67 0.51
N ALA A 84 8.40 8.49 -0.51
CA ALA A 84 8.40 9.32 -1.70
C ALA A 84 8.17 10.81 -1.36
N SER A 85 7.22 11.11 -0.46
CA SER A 85 6.98 12.46 0.03
C SER A 85 8.20 13.04 0.76
N LYS A 86 8.83 12.27 1.66
CA LYS A 86 10.06 12.67 2.37
C LYS A 86 11.22 12.96 1.41
N ILE A 87 11.44 12.11 0.41
CA ILE A 87 12.47 12.30 -0.61
C ILE A 87 12.18 13.58 -1.41
N ALA A 88 10.93 13.79 -1.82
CA ALA A 88 10.53 14.98 -2.58
C ALA A 88 10.75 16.28 -1.79
N LYS A 89 10.54 16.27 -0.47
CA LYS A 89 10.83 17.44 0.40
C LYS A 89 12.32 17.73 0.55
N LYS A 90 13.17 16.70 0.48
CA LYS A 90 14.63 16.83 0.61
C LYS A 90 15.33 17.16 -0.72
N THR A 91 14.67 16.95 -1.83
CA THR A 91 15.24 17.04 -3.18
C THR A 91 14.35 17.89 -4.09
N SER A 92 14.74 18.04 -5.36
CA SER A 92 13.91 18.68 -6.38
C SER A 92 13.00 17.73 -7.15
N ILE A 93 12.97 16.44 -6.79
CA ILE A 93 12.14 15.44 -7.44
C ILE A 93 10.65 15.72 -7.21
N LYS A 94 9.84 15.42 -8.19
CA LYS A 94 8.37 15.49 -8.06
C LYS A 94 7.79 14.12 -7.84
N THR A 95 6.78 14.03 -6.97
CA THR A 95 6.00 12.83 -6.74
C THR A 95 4.50 13.13 -6.87
N LEU A 96 3.70 12.08 -7.08
CA LEU A 96 2.23 12.16 -7.05
C LEU A 96 1.66 11.85 -5.66
N SER A 97 2.51 11.76 -4.65
CA SER A 97 2.06 11.49 -3.27
C SER A 97 1.19 12.63 -2.73
N PRO A 98 0.08 12.31 -2.07
CA PRO A 98 -0.71 13.28 -1.32
C PRO A 98 0.08 13.88 -0.14
N ASP A 99 -0.58 14.71 0.66
CA ASP A 99 -0.04 15.20 1.94
C ASP A 99 0.25 14.03 2.90
N GLU A 100 1.34 14.11 3.65
CA GLU A 100 1.77 13.03 4.57
C GLU A 100 0.72 12.68 5.61
N ILE A 101 0.04 13.67 6.17
CA ILE A 101 -1.03 13.44 7.16
C ILE A 101 -2.17 12.66 6.54
N PHE A 102 -2.53 12.97 5.29
CA PHE A 102 -3.55 12.23 4.56
C PHE A 102 -3.12 10.77 4.28
N ILE A 103 -1.85 10.57 3.89
CA ILE A 103 -1.30 9.22 3.67
C ILE A 103 -1.36 8.41 4.97
N GLU A 104 -0.92 8.97 6.10
CA GLU A 104 -0.96 8.31 7.41
C GLU A 104 -2.37 7.85 7.78
N PHE A 105 -3.39 8.72 7.61
CA PHE A 105 -4.77 8.33 7.83
C PHE A 105 -5.25 7.22 6.88
N CYS A 106 -4.84 7.25 5.62
CA CYS A 106 -5.25 6.21 4.65
C CYS A 106 -4.58 4.86 4.91
N LEU A 107 -3.37 4.85 5.45
CA LEU A 107 -2.67 3.63 5.82
C LEU A 107 -3.25 2.97 7.08
N ASP A 108 -3.75 3.76 8.03
CA ASP A 108 -4.46 3.29 9.23
C ASP A 108 -5.97 3.31 8.98
N LYS A 109 -6.54 2.14 8.66
CA LYS A 109 -7.96 2.03 8.30
C LYS A 109 -8.90 2.39 9.45
N PHE A 110 -8.49 2.15 10.71
CA PHE A 110 -9.30 2.53 11.87
C PHE A 110 -9.29 4.04 12.06
N ALA A 111 -8.13 4.68 11.98
CA ALA A 111 -8.02 6.13 12.07
C ALA A 111 -8.83 6.81 10.96
N LEU A 112 -8.81 6.27 9.74
CA LEU A 112 -9.64 6.76 8.63
C LEU A 112 -11.15 6.66 8.96
N MET A 113 -11.62 5.50 9.43
CA MET A 113 -13.04 5.33 9.79
C MET A 113 -13.44 6.27 10.94
N ASP A 114 -12.60 6.43 11.95
CA ASP A 114 -12.84 7.32 13.09
C ASP A 114 -12.94 8.80 12.66
N ILE A 115 -12.04 9.27 11.79
CA ILE A 115 -12.07 10.65 11.29
C ILE A 115 -13.29 10.91 10.41
N LEU A 116 -13.69 9.94 9.57
CA LEU A 116 -14.89 10.06 8.75
C LEU A 116 -16.15 10.18 9.63
N MET A 117 -16.28 9.32 10.65
CA MET A 117 -17.41 9.39 11.60
C MET A 117 -17.44 10.71 12.36
N LYS A 118 -16.31 11.20 12.85
CA LYS A 118 -16.20 12.50 13.55
C LYS A 118 -16.61 13.69 12.69
N ASN A 119 -16.51 13.55 11.37
CA ASN A 119 -16.92 14.57 10.42
C ASN A 119 -18.32 14.31 9.82
N ASN A 120 -19.14 13.43 10.43
CA ASN A 120 -20.48 13.07 9.99
C ASN A 120 -20.52 12.50 8.56
N ILE A 121 -19.46 11.87 8.10
CA ILE A 121 -19.42 11.12 6.85
C ILE A 121 -19.85 9.69 7.16
N SER A 122 -20.87 9.21 6.45
CA SER A 122 -21.38 7.85 6.63
C SER A 122 -20.28 6.82 6.31
N THR A 123 -20.09 5.89 7.22
CA THR A 123 -19.09 4.80 7.09
C THR A 123 -19.63 3.52 7.70
N ILE A 124 -18.99 2.41 7.39
CA ILE A 124 -19.30 1.10 7.97
C ILE A 124 -18.92 1.11 9.46
N PRO A 125 -19.81 0.68 10.38
CA PRO A 125 -19.47 0.51 11.79
C PRO A 125 -18.19 -0.34 11.91
N THR A 126 -17.19 0.20 12.61
CA THR A 126 -15.86 -0.41 12.67
C THR A 126 -15.37 -0.47 14.12
N LEU A 127 -14.88 -1.62 14.54
CA LEU A 127 -14.27 -1.83 15.84
C LEU A 127 -12.88 -2.42 15.68
N MET A 128 -11.97 -2.07 16.59
CA MET A 128 -10.74 -2.85 16.77
C MET A 128 -11.08 -4.19 17.43
N GLY A 129 -10.40 -5.26 17.04
CA GLY A 129 -10.67 -6.60 17.57
C GLY A 129 -10.63 -6.69 19.09
N LYS A 130 -9.75 -5.93 19.75
CA LYS A 130 -9.69 -5.83 21.24
C LYS A 130 -10.97 -5.26 21.87
N ASN A 131 -11.76 -4.49 21.12
CA ASN A 131 -12.99 -3.86 21.59
C ASN A 131 -14.25 -4.64 21.17
N TYR A 132 -14.09 -5.72 20.41
CA TYR A 132 -15.21 -6.53 19.96
C TYR A 132 -15.72 -7.44 21.06
N LYS A 133 -17.02 -7.36 21.32
CA LYS A 133 -17.76 -8.14 22.34
C LYS A 133 -19.07 -8.64 21.72
N ASP A 134 -18.99 -9.35 20.57
CA ASP A 134 -20.15 -9.80 19.79
C ASP A 134 -21.15 -8.67 19.47
N ASN A 135 -20.61 -7.48 19.18
CA ASN A 135 -21.40 -6.29 18.88
C ASN A 135 -22.10 -6.34 17.52
N PHE A 136 -21.67 -7.24 16.63
CA PHE A 136 -22.24 -7.43 15.30
C PHE A 136 -22.74 -8.86 15.15
N GLU A 137 -23.86 -9.01 14.45
CA GLU A 137 -24.35 -10.33 14.05
C GLU A 137 -23.45 -10.91 12.94
N TYR A 138 -23.29 -12.25 12.95
CA TYR A 138 -22.59 -12.93 11.86
C TYR A 138 -23.44 -12.93 10.58
N PRO A 139 -22.84 -12.86 9.41
CA PRO A 139 -21.39 -12.82 9.17
C PRO A 139 -20.75 -11.47 9.48
N ILE A 140 -19.52 -11.51 9.97
CA ILE A 140 -18.67 -10.35 10.16
C ILE A 140 -17.48 -10.39 9.20
N PHE A 141 -16.80 -9.24 9.06
CA PHE A 141 -15.67 -9.10 8.17
C PHE A 141 -14.44 -8.65 8.95
N LEU A 142 -13.38 -9.44 8.90
CA LEU A 142 -12.11 -9.17 9.57
C LEU A 142 -11.06 -8.75 8.54
N LYS A 143 -10.29 -7.72 8.88
CA LYS A 143 -9.16 -7.27 8.07
C LYS A 143 -8.08 -6.62 8.93
N PRO A 144 -6.78 -6.76 8.57
CA PRO A 144 -5.73 -6.02 9.25
C PRO A 144 -5.94 -4.52 9.17
N ASN A 145 -5.66 -3.81 10.27
CA ASN A 145 -5.73 -2.36 10.32
C ASN A 145 -4.75 -1.71 9.33
N VAL A 146 -3.53 -2.23 9.30
CA VAL A 146 -2.49 -1.85 8.34
C VAL A 146 -2.22 -3.06 7.43
N GLY A 147 -2.08 -2.84 6.13
CA GLY A 147 -1.80 -3.89 5.16
C GLY A 147 -2.52 -3.68 3.83
N ARG A 148 -2.11 -4.46 2.83
CA ARG A 148 -2.52 -4.34 1.42
C ARG A 148 -2.77 -5.71 0.77
N GLY A 149 -3.27 -5.69 -0.46
CA GLY A 149 -3.38 -6.87 -1.32
C GLY A 149 -4.31 -7.94 -0.77
N SER A 150 -5.35 -7.56 -0.01
CA SER A 150 -6.34 -8.44 0.57
C SER A 150 -5.79 -9.54 1.49
N ARG A 151 -4.55 -9.38 1.99
CA ARG A 151 -3.94 -10.34 2.92
C ARG A 151 -4.62 -10.25 4.28
N GLY A 152 -4.88 -11.40 4.90
CA GLY A 152 -5.52 -11.47 6.21
C GLY A 152 -6.99 -11.02 6.22
N ILE A 153 -7.63 -10.83 5.07
CA ILE A 153 -9.04 -10.48 4.97
C ILE A 153 -9.88 -11.76 5.00
N ARG A 154 -10.90 -11.81 5.87
CA ARG A 154 -11.80 -12.96 5.98
C ARG A 154 -13.22 -12.52 6.29
N LYS A 155 -14.17 -13.20 5.63
CA LYS A 155 -15.56 -13.27 6.05
C LYS A 155 -15.66 -14.38 7.11
N ILE A 156 -16.29 -14.07 8.22
CA ILE A 156 -16.42 -14.95 9.38
C ILE A 156 -17.90 -15.19 9.65
N ASP A 157 -18.31 -16.45 9.61
CA ASP A 157 -19.72 -16.84 9.73
C ASP A 157 -20.11 -17.36 11.13
N SER A 158 -19.13 -17.50 12.06
CA SER A 158 -19.39 -18.00 13.42
C SER A 158 -18.28 -17.62 14.41
N LEU A 159 -18.58 -17.72 15.71
CA LEU A 159 -17.62 -17.51 16.78
C LEU A 159 -16.39 -18.43 16.67
N ASN A 160 -16.58 -19.70 16.30
CA ASN A 160 -15.46 -20.62 16.14
C ASN A 160 -14.49 -20.16 15.04
N GLN A 161 -15.02 -19.66 13.94
CA GLN A 161 -14.18 -19.09 12.86
C GLN A 161 -13.48 -17.80 13.32
N TYR A 162 -14.15 -16.98 14.12
CA TYR A 162 -13.54 -15.77 14.71
C TYR A 162 -12.32 -16.11 15.58
N GLU A 163 -12.44 -17.09 16.45
CA GLU A 163 -11.32 -17.53 17.30
C GLU A 163 -10.18 -18.15 16.48
N ALA A 164 -10.53 -18.98 15.50
CA ALA A 164 -9.58 -19.63 14.61
C ALA A 164 -8.80 -18.62 13.74
N TYR A 165 -9.42 -17.50 13.36
CA TYR A 165 -8.79 -16.47 12.55
C TYR A 165 -7.47 -15.97 13.16
N PHE A 166 -7.47 -15.61 14.44
CA PHE A 166 -6.28 -15.07 15.11
C PHE A 166 -5.14 -16.08 15.25
N ILE A 167 -5.49 -17.38 15.32
CA ILE A 167 -4.50 -18.47 15.37
C ILE A 167 -3.89 -18.70 13.99
N LEU A 168 -4.73 -18.73 12.94
CA LEU A 168 -4.30 -19.09 11.58
C LEU A 168 -3.58 -17.96 10.84
N GLU A 169 -4.02 -16.73 11.07
CA GLU A 169 -3.45 -15.55 10.41
C GLU A 169 -2.35 -14.88 11.26
N GLU A 170 -2.10 -15.38 12.48
CA GLU A 170 -1.06 -14.89 13.41
C GLU A 170 -1.18 -13.39 13.78
N TYR A 171 -2.37 -12.81 13.67
CA TYR A 171 -2.64 -11.44 14.10
C TYR A 171 -3.09 -11.37 15.55
N SER A 172 -2.73 -10.29 16.24
CA SER A 172 -3.32 -9.91 17.53
C SER A 172 -4.66 -9.18 17.33
N LYS A 173 -5.48 -9.13 18.38
CA LYS A 173 -6.73 -8.37 18.36
C LYS A 173 -6.52 -6.85 18.25
N GLU A 174 -5.35 -6.36 18.56
CA GLU A 174 -4.93 -4.97 18.40
C GLU A 174 -4.65 -4.57 16.94
N GLU A 175 -4.40 -5.55 16.08
CA GLU A 175 -4.00 -5.33 14.69
C GLU A 175 -5.15 -5.48 13.70
N VAL A 176 -6.32 -5.95 14.15
CA VAL A 176 -7.42 -6.32 13.27
C VAL A 176 -8.65 -5.45 13.48
N LEU A 177 -9.27 -5.03 12.39
CA LEU A 177 -10.58 -4.40 12.35
C LEU A 177 -11.68 -5.45 12.19
N ILE A 178 -12.82 -5.17 12.81
CA ILE A 178 -14.04 -5.95 12.70
C ILE A 178 -15.16 -5.04 12.22
N GLN A 179 -15.87 -5.49 11.21
CA GLN A 179 -17.00 -4.80 10.59
C GLN A 179 -18.16 -5.79 10.37
N PRO A 180 -19.42 -5.36 10.33
CA PRO A 180 -20.48 -6.19 9.78
C PRO A 180 -20.16 -6.51 8.32
N TYR A 181 -20.44 -7.75 7.90
CA TYR A 181 -20.29 -8.11 6.49
C TYR A 181 -21.39 -7.48 5.66
N ILE A 182 -21.01 -6.72 4.65
CA ILE A 182 -21.95 -6.16 3.67
C ILE A 182 -21.75 -6.93 2.38
N GLY A 183 -22.78 -7.69 1.98
CA GLY A 183 -22.80 -8.39 0.70
C GLY A 183 -23.09 -7.42 -0.45
N GLY A 184 -22.75 -7.84 -1.66
CA GLY A 184 -22.98 -7.11 -2.90
C GLY A 184 -22.12 -7.64 -4.03
N ASP A 185 -22.33 -7.13 -5.22
CA ASP A 185 -21.46 -7.41 -6.36
C ASP A 185 -20.26 -6.45 -6.34
N GLU A 186 -19.07 -6.98 -6.60
CA GLU A 186 -17.85 -6.20 -6.75
C GLU A 186 -17.62 -5.93 -8.25
N TYR A 187 -17.42 -4.64 -8.61
CA TYR A 187 -17.26 -4.19 -10.00
C TYR A 187 -15.85 -3.66 -10.26
#